data_d3e8cfe3f3fe78d253d6da3aa63b381b
#
_entry.id   d3e8cfe3f3fe78d253d6da3aa63b381b
#
_cell.length_a   1.000
_cell.length_b   1.000
_cell.length_c   1.000
_cell.angle_alpha   90.00
_cell.angle_beta   90.00
_cell.angle_gamma   90.00
#
_symmetry.space_group_name_H-M   'P 1'
#
loop_
_entity.id
_entity.type
_entity.pdbx_description
1 polymer ?
#
loop_
_entity_poly.entity_id
_entity_poly.type
_entity_poly.pdbx_seq_one_letter_code
_entity_poly.pdbx_strand_id
1 'polypeptide(L)'
;MNIFICDDNEADIAQIRSYTKIYFAMEPYDPLVKGFTSGDDLLNDPLIPDIVFLDIEMPGLNGINTATELIKRNPSVLIIIVTSHLDYLDDAMKIHVFRYLTKPVEKKRLSRSLADAVKIYAEANATAIVYTRRHGPIALKKSDIICIEAEGRYSYVYTKDDKIDSVNSLSEWMNVLAGINKSYNFYQVHRSFIINMNYITNYSPTELSLSNGFMTIPLARRKRVEFKRQYLSCLLYTSRAHETSLHL
;
A
#
# COMPACT_ATOMS: atom_id res chain seq x y z
N MET A 1 -9.56 -9.36 -1.40
CA MET A 1 -9.47 -8.03 -2.03
C MET A 1 -10.85 -7.59 -2.46
N ASN A 2 -11.27 -6.39 -2.04
CA ASN A 2 -12.57 -5.81 -2.37
C ASN A 2 -12.36 -4.67 -3.37
N ILE A 3 -13.02 -4.75 -4.52
CA ILE A 3 -12.98 -3.71 -5.57
C ILE A 3 -14.37 -3.13 -5.70
N PHE A 4 -14.51 -1.84 -5.46
CA PHE A 4 -15.78 -1.14 -5.61
C PHE A 4 -15.75 -0.25 -6.86
N ILE A 5 -16.92 -0.14 -7.51
CA ILE A 5 -17.12 0.70 -8.69
C ILE A 5 -18.33 1.57 -8.37
N CYS A 6 -18.15 2.88 -8.39
CA CYS A 6 -19.20 3.83 -8.07
C CYS A 6 -19.34 4.85 -9.20
N ASP A 7 -20.51 4.86 -9.83
CA ASP A 7 -20.84 5.68 -11.01
C ASP A 7 -22.37 5.74 -11.11
N ASP A 8 -22.97 6.88 -11.36
CA ASP A 8 -24.43 6.98 -11.50
C ASP A 8 -24.95 6.35 -12.81
N ASN A 9 -24.03 6.07 -13.76
CA ASN A 9 -24.32 5.37 -14.99
C ASN A 9 -24.04 3.87 -14.86
N GLU A 10 -25.08 3.04 -14.82
CA GLU A 10 -24.95 1.58 -14.75
C GLU A 10 -24.16 0.96 -15.92
N ALA A 11 -24.16 1.60 -17.11
CA ALA A 11 -23.38 1.12 -18.25
C ALA A 11 -21.88 1.26 -18.01
N ASP A 12 -21.43 2.33 -17.36
CA ASP A 12 -20.02 2.54 -16.98
C ASP A 12 -19.60 1.56 -15.90
N ILE A 13 -20.48 1.31 -14.90
CA ILE A 13 -20.26 0.26 -13.88
C ILE A 13 -20.07 -1.11 -14.57
N ALA A 14 -20.97 -1.46 -15.48
CA ALA A 14 -20.91 -2.75 -16.19
C ALA A 14 -19.63 -2.88 -17.04
N GLN A 15 -19.22 -1.82 -17.72
CA GLN A 15 -18.01 -1.78 -18.52
C GLN A 15 -16.75 -1.97 -17.65
N ILE A 16 -16.59 -1.19 -16.58
CA ILE A 16 -15.45 -1.28 -15.67
C ILE A 16 -15.42 -2.66 -15.01
N ARG A 17 -16.57 -3.18 -14.57
CA ARG A 17 -16.68 -4.54 -14.01
C ARG A 17 -16.23 -5.61 -15.00
N SER A 18 -16.65 -5.49 -16.28
CA SER A 18 -16.24 -6.42 -17.35
C SER A 18 -14.72 -6.41 -17.54
N TYR A 19 -14.11 -5.24 -17.65
CA TYR A 19 -12.66 -5.11 -17.82
C TYR A 19 -11.89 -5.61 -16.60
N THR A 20 -12.40 -5.35 -15.39
CA THR A 20 -11.84 -5.86 -14.12
C THR A 20 -11.86 -7.38 -14.10
N LYS A 21 -12.99 -8.01 -14.45
CA LYS A 21 -13.09 -9.48 -14.51
C LYS A 21 -12.12 -10.08 -15.52
N ILE A 22 -12.00 -9.47 -16.72
CA ILE A 22 -11.05 -9.95 -17.74
C ILE A 22 -9.60 -9.84 -17.22
N TYR A 23 -9.24 -8.77 -16.53
CA TYR A 23 -7.92 -8.62 -15.95
C TYR A 23 -7.64 -9.74 -14.95
N PHE A 24 -8.53 -9.96 -13.97
CA PHE A 24 -8.33 -10.96 -12.92
C PHE A 24 -8.48 -12.42 -13.39
N ALA A 25 -9.03 -12.68 -14.55
CA ALA A 25 -9.05 -14.05 -15.11
C ALA A 25 -7.64 -14.66 -15.34
N MET A 26 -6.61 -13.81 -15.41
CA MET A 26 -5.20 -14.21 -15.59
C MET A 26 -4.35 -13.98 -14.33
N GLU A 27 -4.94 -13.48 -13.25
CA GLU A 27 -4.25 -13.15 -12.01
C GLU A 27 -4.59 -14.17 -10.91
N PRO A 28 -3.71 -14.40 -9.92
CA PRO A 28 -3.94 -15.34 -8.82
C PRO A 28 -4.94 -14.83 -7.76
N TYR A 29 -5.65 -13.76 -8.03
CA TYR A 29 -6.61 -13.14 -7.12
C TYR A 29 -8.04 -13.32 -7.63
N ASP A 30 -8.96 -13.61 -6.72
CA ASP A 30 -10.41 -13.60 -6.99
C ASP A 30 -11.06 -12.47 -6.18
N PRO A 31 -11.10 -11.23 -6.69
CA PRO A 31 -11.64 -10.10 -5.97
C PRO A 31 -13.16 -10.10 -5.92
N LEU A 32 -13.71 -9.69 -4.79
CA LEU A 32 -15.12 -9.33 -4.73
C LEU A 32 -15.32 -7.97 -5.41
N VAL A 33 -16.10 -7.94 -6.50
CA VAL A 33 -16.37 -6.71 -7.27
C VAL A 33 -17.82 -6.27 -7.06
N LYS A 34 -18.03 -5.12 -6.39
CA LYS A 34 -19.36 -4.49 -6.19
C LYS A 34 -19.49 -3.22 -7.01
N GLY A 35 -20.72 -2.93 -7.46
CA GLY A 35 -21.09 -1.67 -8.12
C GLY A 35 -22.12 -0.91 -7.32
N PHE A 36 -22.01 0.41 -7.31
CA PHE A 36 -22.87 1.35 -6.59
C PHE A 36 -23.22 2.50 -7.53
N THR A 37 -24.46 2.98 -7.45
CA THR A 37 -24.94 4.12 -8.25
C THR A 37 -24.88 5.45 -7.51
N SER A 38 -24.46 5.44 -6.24
CA SER A 38 -24.26 6.64 -5.43
C SER A 38 -23.12 6.49 -4.43
N GLY A 39 -22.50 7.62 -4.05
CA GLY A 39 -21.48 7.66 -3.00
C GLY A 39 -22.02 7.24 -1.63
N ASP A 40 -23.28 7.58 -1.33
CA ASP A 40 -23.94 7.22 -0.08
C ASP A 40 -24.11 5.70 0.05
N ASP A 41 -24.56 5.00 -1.01
CA ASP A 41 -24.72 3.55 -0.99
C ASP A 41 -23.36 2.85 -0.82
N LEU A 42 -22.31 3.36 -1.48
CA LEU A 42 -20.96 2.85 -1.32
C LEU A 42 -20.48 2.99 0.12
N LEU A 43 -20.68 4.16 0.74
CA LEU A 43 -20.24 4.42 2.11
C LEU A 43 -21.06 3.65 3.16
N ASN A 44 -22.28 3.25 2.84
CA ASN A 44 -23.14 2.45 3.73
C ASN A 44 -22.89 0.94 3.60
N ASP A 45 -22.09 0.48 2.64
CA ASP A 45 -21.74 -0.94 2.54
C ASP A 45 -20.89 -1.37 3.75
N PRO A 46 -21.18 -2.54 4.36
CA PRO A 46 -20.44 -3.03 5.52
C PRO A 46 -19.00 -3.44 5.19
N LEU A 47 -18.67 -3.67 3.92
CA LEU A 47 -17.32 -4.01 3.49
C LEU A 47 -16.51 -2.75 3.22
N ILE A 48 -15.23 -2.83 3.53
CA ILE A 48 -14.27 -1.76 3.23
C ILE A 48 -13.56 -2.12 1.92
N PRO A 49 -13.56 -1.23 0.92
CA PRO A 49 -12.84 -1.47 -0.33
C PRO A 49 -11.33 -1.32 -0.17
N ASP A 50 -10.60 -2.12 -0.94
CA ASP A 50 -9.14 -2.00 -1.13
C ASP A 50 -8.83 -1.12 -2.34
N ILE A 51 -9.64 -1.24 -3.41
CA ILE A 51 -9.53 -0.46 -4.64
C ILE A 51 -10.92 0.08 -4.99
N VAL A 52 -11.00 1.35 -5.38
CA VAL A 52 -12.26 1.98 -5.79
C VAL A 52 -12.09 2.66 -7.13
N PHE A 53 -12.95 2.35 -8.10
CA PHE A 53 -13.20 3.17 -9.27
C PHE A 53 -14.35 4.11 -8.95
N LEU A 54 -14.15 5.41 -9.08
CA LEU A 54 -15.07 6.41 -8.56
C LEU A 54 -15.29 7.53 -9.56
N ASP A 55 -16.53 7.72 -10.01
CA ASP A 55 -16.88 8.93 -10.76
C ASP A 55 -16.98 10.13 -9.82
N ILE A 56 -16.69 11.31 -10.36
CA ILE A 56 -16.78 12.57 -9.61
C ILE A 56 -18.21 13.11 -9.63
N GLU A 57 -18.83 13.15 -10.80
CA GLU A 57 -20.15 13.74 -10.96
C GLU A 57 -21.26 12.71 -10.77
N MET A 58 -21.74 12.65 -9.55
CA MET A 58 -22.88 11.81 -9.17
C MET A 58 -23.90 12.63 -8.39
N PRO A 59 -25.19 12.33 -8.53
CA PRO A 59 -26.23 12.95 -7.69
C PRO A 59 -25.99 12.69 -6.20
N GLY A 60 -26.24 13.69 -5.35
CA GLY A 60 -26.04 13.59 -3.90
C GLY A 60 -24.58 13.80 -3.49
N LEU A 61 -23.97 12.81 -2.84
CA LEU A 61 -22.56 12.89 -2.44
C LEU A 61 -21.66 12.67 -3.65
N ASN A 62 -20.96 13.73 -4.07
CA ASN A 62 -20.03 13.65 -5.21
C ASN A 62 -18.81 12.76 -4.91
N GLY A 63 -18.06 12.37 -5.96
CA GLY A 63 -16.93 11.46 -5.82
C GLY A 63 -15.79 12.00 -4.98
N ILE A 64 -15.52 13.31 -4.96
CA ILE A 64 -14.44 13.91 -4.15
C ILE A 64 -14.76 13.77 -2.66
N ASN A 65 -15.99 14.04 -2.27
CA ASN A 65 -16.44 13.90 -0.88
C ASN A 65 -16.48 12.41 -0.47
N THR A 66 -16.96 11.54 -1.36
CA THR A 66 -16.95 10.08 -1.18
C THR A 66 -15.51 9.57 -0.97
N ALA A 67 -14.56 10.00 -1.80
CA ALA A 67 -13.15 9.65 -1.67
C ALA A 67 -12.57 10.11 -0.32
N THR A 68 -12.89 11.32 0.10
CA THR A 68 -12.43 11.88 1.39
C THR A 68 -12.91 11.03 2.56
N GLU A 69 -14.18 10.61 2.57
CA GLU A 69 -14.72 9.73 3.63
C GLU A 69 -14.12 8.33 3.58
N LEU A 70 -13.89 7.77 2.39
CA LEU A 70 -13.21 6.48 2.24
C LEU A 70 -11.79 6.51 2.80
N ILE A 71 -11.00 7.54 2.51
CA ILE A 71 -9.63 7.71 3.02
C ILE A 71 -9.62 7.82 4.54
N LYS A 72 -10.58 8.50 5.16
CA LYS A 72 -10.71 8.57 6.62
C LYS A 72 -10.95 7.18 7.24
N ARG A 73 -11.77 6.33 6.58
CA ARG A 73 -12.10 4.97 7.05
C ARG A 73 -10.97 3.98 6.79
N ASN A 74 -10.32 4.08 5.63
CA ASN A 74 -9.21 3.24 5.21
C ASN A 74 -8.13 4.09 4.52
N PRO A 75 -7.10 4.57 5.23
CA PRO A 75 -6.01 5.35 4.64
C PRO A 75 -5.21 4.61 3.56
N SER A 76 -5.37 3.29 3.45
CA SER A 76 -4.68 2.46 2.45
C SER A 76 -5.53 2.18 1.21
N VAL A 77 -6.73 2.75 1.12
CA VAL A 77 -7.61 2.55 -0.06
C VAL A 77 -6.97 3.18 -1.30
N LEU A 78 -6.97 2.44 -2.41
CA LEU A 78 -6.47 2.92 -3.69
C LEU A 78 -7.64 3.43 -4.53
N ILE A 79 -7.75 4.76 -4.64
CA ILE A 79 -8.85 5.42 -5.35
C ILE A 79 -8.40 5.75 -6.77
N ILE A 80 -9.13 5.23 -7.75
CA ILE A 80 -8.98 5.52 -9.18
C ILE A 80 -10.20 6.34 -9.59
N ILE A 81 -9.99 7.63 -9.82
CA ILE A 81 -11.05 8.50 -10.35
C ILE A 81 -11.31 8.14 -11.81
N VAL A 82 -12.58 8.07 -12.20
CA VAL A 82 -13.02 7.79 -13.58
C VAL A 82 -14.08 8.81 -13.97
N THR A 83 -13.73 9.81 -14.76
CA THR A 83 -14.67 10.89 -15.08
C THR A 83 -14.46 11.47 -16.48
N SER A 84 -15.47 12.14 -17.02
CA SER A 84 -15.39 12.94 -18.25
C SER A 84 -14.82 14.34 -18.02
N HIS A 85 -14.76 14.81 -16.75
CA HIS A 85 -14.48 16.17 -16.37
C HIS A 85 -13.06 16.32 -15.82
N LEU A 86 -12.21 17.04 -16.57
CA LEU A 86 -10.81 17.30 -16.18
C LEU A 86 -10.68 18.46 -15.18
N ASP A 87 -11.71 19.29 -15.01
CA ASP A 87 -11.70 20.47 -14.16
C ASP A 87 -11.54 20.12 -12.66
N TYR A 88 -11.88 18.89 -12.27
CA TYR A 88 -11.74 18.39 -10.90
C TYR A 88 -10.36 17.79 -10.59
N LEU A 89 -9.41 17.86 -11.54
CA LEU A 89 -8.10 17.25 -11.36
C LEU A 89 -7.36 17.83 -10.13
N ASP A 90 -7.43 19.15 -9.95
CA ASP A 90 -6.78 19.83 -8.82
C ASP A 90 -7.37 19.41 -7.47
N ASP A 91 -8.69 19.18 -7.39
CA ASP A 91 -9.33 18.75 -6.16
C ASP A 91 -9.05 17.26 -5.86
N ALA A 92 -9.03 16.40 -6.89
CA ALA A 92 -8.61 15.03 -6.78
C ALA A 92 -7.14 14.88 -6.32
N MET A 93 -6.26 15.77 -6.79
CA MET A 93 -4.86 15.81 -6.36
C MET A 93 -4.71 16.19 -4.89
N LYS A 94 -5.52 17.10 -4.35
CA LYS A 94 -5.48 17.49 -2.93
C LYS A 94 -5.80 16.34 -1.97
N ILE A 95 -6.64 15.38 -2.40
CA ILE A 95 -7.02 14.21 -1.60
C ILE A 95 -6.17 12.97 -1.86
N HIS A 96 -5.08 13.12 -2.66
CA HIS A 96 -4.11 12.04 -2.92
C HIS A 96 -4.73 10.78 -3.53
N VAL A 97 -5.55 10.92 -4.58
CA VAL A 97 -6.07 9.75 -5.32
C VAL A 97 -4.93 9.00 -6.00
N PHE A 98 -5.09 7.67 -6.10
CA PHE A 98 -4.06 6.82 -6.68
C PHE A 98 -3.87 7.04 -8.18
N ARG A 99 -4.98 7.20 -8.93
CA ARG A 99 -4.97 7.46 -10.38
C ARG A 99 -6.20 8.19 -10.84
N TYR A 100 -6.06 8.73 -12.06
CA TYR A 100 -7.13 9.40 -12.79
C TYR A 100 -7.28 8.76 -14.19
N LEU A 101 -8.50 8.36 -14.55
CA LEU A 101 -8.87 7.85 -15.86
C LEU A 101 -9.98 8.72 -16.47
N THR A 102 -9.83 9.07 -17.72
CA THR A 102 -10.86 9.81 -18.46
C THR A 102 -11.86 8.85 -19.12
N LYS A 103 -13.14 9.18 -19.10
CA LYS A 103 -14.16 8.51 -19.90
C LYS A 103 -14.04 8.93 -21.39
N PRO A 104 -14.28 8.04 -22.37
CA PRO A 104 -14.57 6.62 -22.21
C PRO A 104 -13.35 5.83 -21.72
N VAL A 105 -13.59 4.86 -20.81
CA VAL A 105 -12.51 4.09 -20.20
C VAL A 105 -11.92 3.09 -21.20
N GLU A 106 -10.65 3.28 -21.52
CA GLU A 106 -9.91 2.33 -22.34
C GLU A 106 -9.46 1.11 -21.53
N LYS A 107 -9.77 -0.11 -22.04
CA LYS A 107 -9.37 -1.36 -21.40
C LYS A 107 -7.87 -1.40 -21.02
N LYS A 108 -6.99 -0.93 -21.93
CA LYS A 108 -5.54 -0.94 -21.71
C LYS A 108 -5.11 -0.04 -20.55
N ARG A 109 -5.71 1.14 -20.43
CA ARG A 109 -5.42 2.08 -19.33
C ARG A 109 -5.93 1.56 -17.99
N LEU A 110 -7.15 0.99 -17.97
CA LEU A 110 -7.70 0.36 -16.77
C LEU A 110 -6.85 -0.83 -16.33
N SER A 111 -6.44 -1.72 -17.23
CA SER A 111 -5.60 -2.87 -16.91
C SER A 111 -4.25 -2.45 -16.31
N ARG A 112 -3.61 -1.38 -16.82
CA ARG A 112 -2.38 -0.83 -16.23
C ARG A 112 -2.62 -0.29 -14.81
N SER A 113 -3.72 0.44 -14.62
CA SER A 113 -4.07 0.98 -13.30
C SER A 113 -4.34 -0.13 -12.29
N LEU A 114 -5.02 -1.20 -12.70
CA LEU A 114 -5.21 -2.39 -11.88
C LEU A 114 -3.89 -3.09 -11.55
N ALA A 115 -3.00 -3.27 -12.54
CA ALA A 115 -1.70 -3.92 -12.33
C ALA A 115 -0.88 -3.20 -11.25
N ASP A 116 -0.84 -1.87 -11.31
CA ASP A 116 -0.12 -1.06 -10.33
C ASP A 116 -0.83 -1.08 -8.96
N ALA A 117 -2.16 -1.01 -8.92
CA ALA A 117 -2.94 -1.10 -7.69
C ALA A 117 -2.79 -2.47 -7.01
N VAL A 118 -2.90 -3.57 -7.77
CA VAL A 118 -2.71 -4.94 -7.27
C VAL A 118 -1.30 -5.14 -6.71
N LYS A 119 -0.29 -4.56 -7.36
CA LYS A 119 1.08 -4.61 -6.85
C LYS A 119 1.20 -3.96 -5.48
N ILE A 120 0.65 -2.75 -5.29
CA ILE A 120 0.66 -2.04 -4.00
C ILE A 120 -0.13 -2.84 -2.96
N TYR A 121 -1.31 -3.34 -3.32
CA TYR A 121 -2.12 -4.19 -2.45
C TYR A 121 -1.37 -5.44 -1.99
N ALA A 122 -0.72 -6.15 -2.93
CA ALA A 122 0.06 -7.35 -2.64
C ALA A 122 1.25 -7.06 -1.70
N GLU A 123 1.94 -5.94 -1.91
CA GLU A 123 3.03 -5.50 -1.05
C GLU A 123 2.54 -5.16 0.36
N ALA A 124 1.42 -4.43 0.48
CA ALA A 124 0.82 -4.07 1.77
C ALA A 124 0.30 -5.28 2.55
N ASN A 125 -0.21 -6.30 1.85
CA ASN A 125 -0.79 -7.50 2.46
C ASN A 125 0.16 -8.71 2.47
N ALA A 126 1.40 -8.55 2.00
CA ALA A 126 2.39 -9.61 2.04
C ALA A 126 2.65 -10.06 3.49
N THR A 127 2.67 -11.38 3.69
CA THR A 127 2.96 -11.99 4.99
C THR A 127 4.38 -12.52 5.08
N ALA A 128 4.91 -12.54 6.29
CA ALA A 128 6.15 -13.23 6.66
C ALA A 128 5.81 -14.33 7.66
N ILE A 129 6.38 -15.51 7.48
CA ILE A 129 6.28 -16.58 8.47
C ILE A 129 7.41 -16.40 9.48
N VAL A 130 7.02 -16.20 10.74
CA VAL A 130 7.92 -16.10 11.89
C VAL A 130 7.97 -17.43 12.60
N TYR A 131 9.10 -18.08 12.63
CA TYR A 131 9.30 -19.29 13.40
C TYR A 131 9.70 -18.94 14.83
N THR A 132 8.76 -19.10 15.77
CA THR A 132 9.00 -18.81 17.19
C THR A 132 9.59 -20.02 17.91
N ARG A 133 10.22 -19.80 19.07
CA ARG A 133 10.82 -20.88 19.87
C ARG A 133 9.79 -21.78 20.56
N ARG A 134 8.63 -21.24 20.91
CA ARG A 134 7.66 -21.93 21.78
C ARG A 134 6.31 -22.19 21.15
N HIS A 135 5.89 -21.35 20.19
CA HIS A 135 4.51 -21.37 19.67
C HIS A 135 4.41 -21.83 18.21
N GLY A 136 5.52 -22.28 17.61
CA GLY A 136 5.54 -22.69 16.21
C GLY A 136 5.52 -21.48 15.23
N PRO A 137 5.15 -21.72 13.96
CA PRO A 137 5.11 -20.65 12.97
C PRO A 137 3.91 -19.72 13.16
N ILE A 138 4.17 -18.42 13.07
CA ILE A 138 3.16 -17.36 13.11
C ILE A 138 3.24 -16.57 11.80
N ALA A 139 2.10 -16.28 11.18
CA ALA A 139 2.02 -15.41 10.00
C ALA A 139 1.83 -13.95 10.43
N LEU A 140 2.75 -13.07 10.07
CA LEU A 140 2.66 -11.63 10.29
C LEU A 140 2.55 -10.90 8.95
N LYS A 141 1.71 -9.87 8.87
CA LYS A 141 1.77 -8.95 7.74
C LYS A 141 3.13 -8.23 7.75
N LYS A 142 3.81 -8.17 6.62
CA LYS A 142 5.09 -7.44 6.51
C LYS A 142 4.94 -5.96 6.86
N SER A 143 3.78 -5.37 6.54
CA SER A 143 3.44 -3.99 6.91
C SER A 143 3.45 -3.74 8.42
N ASP A 144 3.15 -4.74 9.24
CA ASP A 144 3.05 -4.58 10.70
C ASP A 144 4.43 -4.68 11.39
N ILE A 145 5.45 -5.19 10.67
CA ILE A 145 6.81 -5.31 11.18
C ILE A 145 7.47 -3.93 11.17
N ILE A 146 7.81 -3.42 12.34
CA ILE A 146 8.52 -2.14 12.53
C ILE A 146 10.02 -2.34 12.34
N CYS A 147 10.60 -3.29 13.09
CA CYS A 147 12.01 -3.66 12.97
C CYS A 147 12.26 -5.07 13.48
N ILE A 148 13.44 -5.59 13.17
CA ILE A 148 13.93 -6.88 13.67
C ILE A 148 15.29 -6.66 14.29
N GLU A 149 15.45 -7.11 15.55
CA GLU A 149 16.67 -7.02 16.33
C GLU A 149 17.28 -8.40 16.51
N ALA A 150 18.58 -8.53 16.27
CA ALA A 150 19.35 -9.72 16.65
C ALA A 150 19.91 -9.58 18.06
N GLU A 151 19.57 -10.52 18.91
CA GLU A 151 20.04 -10.61 20.29
C GLU A 151 20.59 -12.02 20.58
N GLY A 152 21.90 -12.15 20.69
CA GLY A 152 22.57 -13.44 20.88
C GLY A 152 22.35 -14.38 19.69
N ARG A 153 21.70 -15.51 19.95
CA ARG A 153 21.40 -16.55 18.95
C ARG A 153 20.03 -16.41 18.27
N TYR A 154 19.24 -15.42 18.70
CA TYR A 154 17.86 -15.23 18.32
C TYR A 154 17.65 -13.85 17.72
N SER A 155 16.51 -13.67 17.10
CA SER A 155 16.02 -12.35 16.71
C SER A 155 14.66 -12.10 17.35
N TYR A 156 14.30 -10.81 17.38
CA TYR A 156 13.01 -10.34 17.87
C TYR A 156 12.38 -9.45 16.82
N VAL A 157 11.14 -9.76 16.47
CA VAL A 157 10.32 -8.97 15.54
C VAL A 157 9.46 -8.02 16.37
N TYR A 158 9.62 -6.74 16.12
CA TYR A 158 8.83 -5.69 16.77
C TYR A 158 7.68 -5.27 15.86
N THR A 159 6.48 -5.33 16.39
CA THR A 159 5.26 -4.78 15.79
C THR A 159 4.75 -3.61 16.64
N LYS A 160 3.59 -3.02 16.32
CA LYS A 160 2.98 -1.99 17.16
C LYS A 160 2.55 -2.53 18.51
N ASP A 161 2.13 -3.79 18.54
CA ASP A 161 1.45 -4.39 19.69
C ASP A 161 2.36 -5.37 20.45
N ASP A 162 3.35 -6.00 19.76
CA ASP A 162 4.09 -7.13 20.30
C ASP A 162 5.59 -7.10 19.98
N LYS A 163 6.37 -7.78 20.84
CA LYS A 163 7.75 -8.23 20.62
C LYS A 163 7.75 -9.76 20.51
N ILE A 164 7.93 -10.28 19.30
CA ILE A 164 7.83 -11.71 18.99
C ILE A 164 9.23 -12.29 18.80
N ASP A 165 9.57 -13.35 19.50
CA ASP A 165 10.85 -14.06 19.33
C ASP A 165 10.87 -14.85 18.04
N SER A 166 12.05 -14.96 17.42
CA SER A 166 12.26 -15.74 16.20
C SER A 166 13.59 -16.49 16.25
N VAL A 167 13.59 -17.67 15.64
CA VAL A 167 14.81 -18.49 15.46
C VAL A 167 15.61 -18.05 14.24
N ASN A 168 15.04 -17.25 13.34
CA ASN A 168 15.70 -16.83 12.11
C ASN A 168 16.84 -15.83 12.41
N SER A 169 17.96 -15.99 11.73
CA SER A 169 19.02 -14.99 11.66
C SER A 169 18.58 -13.78 10.85
N LEU A 170 19.30 -12.65 10.98
CA LEU A 170 19.01 -11.47 10.15
C LEU A 170 19.18 -11.72 8.64
N SER A 171 20.09 -12.62 8.23
CA SER A 171 20.25 -12.98 6.82
C SER A 171 19.05 -13.77 6.30
N GLU A 172 18.51 -14.70 7.08
CA GLU A 172 17.28 -15.42 6.74
C GLU A 172 16.10 -14.47 6.69
N TRP A 173 16.01 -13.53 7.64
CA TRP A 173 15.00 -12.48 7.63
C TRP A 173 15.07 -11.61 6.38
N MET A 174 16.26 -11.19 5.93
CA MET A 174 16.40 -10.43 4.69
C MET A 174 15.86 -11.20 3.48
N ASN A 175 16.06 -12.54 3.43
CA ASN A 175 15.49 -13.37 2.38
C ASN A 175 13.95 -13.46 2.45
N VAL A 176 13.39 -13.63 3.66
CA VAL A 176 11.93 -13.68 3.89
C VAL A 176 11.27 -12.33 3.52
N LEU A 177 11.93 -11.22 3.86
CA LEU A 177 11.41 -9.88 3.64
C LEU A 177 11.58 -9.39 2.19
N ALA A 178 12.61 -9.85 1.47
CA ALA A 178 12.89 -9.40 0.11
C ALA A 178 11.76 -9.62 -0.88
N GLY A 179 10.92 -10.66 -0.68
CA GLY A 179 9.76 -10.95 -1.53
C GLY A 179 10.11 -11.17 -3.01
N ILE A 180 9.11 -11.50 -3.84
CA ILE A 180 9.29 -11.75 -5.29
C ILE A 180 9.68 -10.46 -6.04
N ASN A 181 9.27 -9.29 -5.56
CA ASN A 181 9.43 -8.00 -6.24
C ASN A 181 10.46 -7.06 -5.60
N LYS A 182 11.31 -7.56 -4.68
CA LYS A 182 12.28 -6.71 -3.95
C LYS A 182 11.62 -5.42 -3.44
N SER A 183 10.50 -5.56 -2.72
CA SER A 183 9.89 -4.43 -2.03
C SER A 183 10.90 -3.88 -1.03
N TYR A 184 11.45 -2.71 -1.33
CA TYR A 184 12.65 -2.15 -0.69
C TYR A 184 12.37 -1.48 0.66
N ASN A 185 11.24 -1.80 1.29
CA ASN A 185 10.88 -1.15 2.56
C ASN A 185 11.73 -1.64 3.73
N PHE A 186 12.38 -2.81 3.61
CA PHE A 186 13.25 -3.35 4.66
C PHE A 186 14.72 -3.16 4.35
N TYR A 187 15.47 -2.65 5.33
CA TYR A 187 16.89 -2.42 5.17
C TYR A 187 17.67 -2.79 6.44
N GLN A 188 18.78 -3.52 6.28
CA GLN A 188 19.68 -3.82 7.38
C GLN A 188 20.62 -2.65 7.66
N VAL A 189 20.26 -1.79 8.60
CA VAL A 189 20.98 -0.56 8.97
C VAL A 189 22.18 -0.81 9.89
N HIS A 190 22.13 -1.91 10.64
CA HIS A 190 23.17 -2.30 11.60
C HIS A 190 23.37 -3.81 11.57
N ARG A 191 24.50 -4.32 12.08
CA ARG A 191 24.74 -5.77 12.22
C ARG A 191 23.68 -6.49 13.04
N SER A 192 22.97 -5.76 13.90
CA SER A 192 21.93 -6.28 14.78
C SER A 192 20.53 -5.80 14.42
N PHE A 193 20.34 -4.97 13.40
CA PHE A 193 19.02 -4.41 13.09
C PHE A 193 18.66 -4.41 11.62
N ILE A 194 17.46 -4.91 11.32
CA ILE A 194 16.71 -4.66 10.09
C ILE A 194 15.54 -3.76 10.45
N ILE A 195 15.30 -2.72 9.67
CA ILE A 195 14.18 -1.80 9.86
C ILE A 195 13.22 -1.82 8.68
N ASN A 196 11.97 -1.52 8.93
CA ASN A 196 11.01 -1.14 7.90
C ASN A 196 11.08 0.38 7.73
N MET A 197 11.52 0.84 6.56
CA MET A 197 11.75 2.26 6.28
C MET A 197 10.46 3.10 6.33
N ASN A 198 9.28 2.48 6.20
CA ASN A 198 8.00 3.17 6.34
C ASN A 198 7.73 3.67 7.77
N TYR A 199 8.43 3.14 8.76
CA TYR A 199 8.29 3.54 10.16
C TYR A 199 9.32 4.57 10.61
N ILE A 200 10.21 5.04 9.72
CA ILE A 200 11.19 6.08 10.06
C ILE A 200 10.45 7.41 10.24
N THR A 201 10.59 7.99 11.43
CA THR A 201 10.03 9.30 11.77
C THR A 201 11.09 10.39 11.81
N ASN A 202 12.33 10.01 12.11
CA ASN A 202 13.48 10.93 12.07
C ASN A 202 14.76 10.16 11.73
N TYR A 203 15.71 10.84 11.12
CA TYR A 203 16.98 10.25 10.76
C TYR A 203 18.13 11.26 10.88
N SER A 204 19.22 10.80 11.50
CA SER A 204 20.50 11.51 11.60
C SER A 204 21.62 10.68 10.96
N PRO A 205 22.83 11.23 10.78
CA PRO A 205 23.96 10.45 10.28
C PRO A 205 24.36 9.25 11.15
N THR A 206 23.95 9.21 12.40
CA THR A 206 24.37 8.19 13.37
C THR A 206 23.25 7.27 13.83
N GLU A 207 22.00 7.69 13.71
CA GLU A 207 20.86 6.97 14.25
C GLU A 207 19.55 7.28 13.53
N LEU A 208 18.57 6.42 13.73
CA LEU A 208 17.24 6.47 13.16
C LEU A 208 16.21 6.37 14.29
N SER A 209 15.16 7.20 14.24
CA SER A 209 14.01 7.06 15.14
C SER A 209 12.87 6.40 14.39
N LEU A 210 12.25 5.40 14.99
CA LEU A 210 11.11 4.68 14.44
C LEU A 210 9.83 4.99 15.22
N SER A 211 8.69 5.04 14.56
CA SER A 211 7.34 5.14 15.12
C SER A 211 7.24 6.20 16.24
N ASN A 212 7.51 7.48 15.90
CA ASN A 212 7.43 8.61 16.85
C ASN A 212 8.23 8.42 18.15
N GLY A 213 9.43 7.83 18.04
CA GLY A 213 10.33 7.66 19.18
C GLY A 213 10.16 6.33 19.92
N PHE A 214 9.36 5.40 19.39
CA PHE A 214 9.24 4.04 19.94
C PHE A 214 10.61 3.37 20.12
N MET A 215 11.51 3.53 19.14
CA MET A 215 12.87 2.99 19.20
C MET A 215 13.85 3.86 18.44
N THR A 216 15.05 4.08 19.02
CA THR A 216 16.20 4.69 18.33
C THR A 216 17.22 3.60 18.00
N ILE A 217 17.58 3.51 16.71
CA ILE A 217 18.44 2.47 16.17
C ILE A 217 19.72 3.07 15.60
N PRO A 218 20.91 2.54 15.93
CA PRO A 218 22.16 3.04 15.40
C PRO A 218 22.28 2.75 13.90
N LEU A 219 22.74 3.75 13.14
CA LEU A 219 23.06 3.62 11.71
C LEU A 219 24.55 3.37 11.54
N ALA A 220 24.90 2.15 11.13
CA ALA A 220 26.31 1.75 10.94
C ALA A 220 27.01 2.66 9.91
N ARG A 221 28.21 3.18 10.25
CA ARG A 221 28.96 4.13 9.41
C ARG A 221 29.10 3.69 7.96
N ARG A 222 29.40 2.41 7.72
CA ARG A 222 29.56 1.82 6.37
C ARG A 222 28.25 1.73 5.57
N LYS A 223 27.10 1.83 6.24
CA LYS A 223 25.76 1.73 5.63
C LYS A 223 25.14 3.09 5.26
N ARG A 224 25.68 4.20 5.74
CA ARG A 224 25.07 5.53 5.63
C ARG A 224 24.79 5.97 4.20
N VAL A 225 25.77 5.81 3.30
CA VAL A 225 25.65 6.27 1.91
C VAL A 225 24.60 5.47 1.16
N GLU A 226 24.67 4.14 1.28
CA GLU A 226 23.72 3.24 0.62
C GLU A 226 22.30 3.39 1.20
N PHE A 227 22.19 3.49 2.53
CA PHE A 227 20.93 3.74 3.21
C PHE A 227 20.26 5.02 2.71
N LYS A 228 20.99 6.16 2.69
CA LYS A 228 20.46 7.43 2.19
C LYS A 228 19.90 7.29 0.77
N ARG A 229 20.63 6.61 -0.12
CA ARG A 229 20.19 6.38 -1.50
C ARG A 229 18.90 5.56 -1.54
N GLN A 230 18.83 4.47 -0.78
CA GLN A 230 17.65 3.59 -0.76
C GLN A 230 16.45 4.26 -0.10
N TYR A 231 16.66 4.98 1.00
CA TYR A 231 15.60 5.71 1.69
C TYR A 231 15.00 6.81 0.82
N LEU A 232 15.84 7.58 0.12
CA LEU A 232 15.35 8.57 -0.86
C LEU A 232 14.59 7.91 -2.01
N SER A 233 15.02 6.74 -2.49
CA SER A 233 14.29 5.98 -3.52
C SER A 233 12.96 5.47 -2.99
N CYS A 234 12.88 5.06 -1.73
CA CYS A 234 11.64 4.65 -1.06
C CYS A 234 10.66 5.83 -0.95
N LEU A 235 11.14 7.00 -0.49
CA LEU A 235 10.34 8.22 -0.42
C LEU A 235 9.85 8.67 -1.80
N LEU A 236 10.70 8.62 -2.82
CA LEU A 236 10.34 8.96 -4.20
C LEU A 236 9.38 7.94 -4.82
N TYR A 237 9.44 6.66 -4.42
CA TYR A 237 8.49 5.65 -4.89
C TYR A 237 7.11 5.87 -4.27
N THR A 238 7.06 6.18 -2.99
CA THR A 238 5.81 6.56 -2.31
C THR A 238 5.27 7.89 -2.82
N SER A 239 6.12 8.89 -3.12
CA SER A 239 5.71 10.14 -3.76
C SER A 239 5.49 10.00 -5.28
N ARG A 240 6.22 9.12 -6.00
CA ARG A 240 5.95 8.84 -7.42
C ARG A 240 4.69 8.02 -7.66
N ALA A 241 4.23 7.25 -6.72
CA ALA A 241 2.85 6.77 -6.75
C ALA A 241 1.88 7.97 -6.78
N HIS A 242 2.30 9.11 -6.26
CA HIS A 242 1.59 10.40 -6.30
C HIS A 242 1.95 11.29 -7.53
N GLU A 243 3.17 11.22 -8.07
CA GLU A 243 3.64 12.13 -9.13
C GLU A 243 3.51 11.60 -10.58
N THR A 244 3.31 10.31 -10.81
CA THR A 244 3.15 9.76 -12.18
C THR A 244 1.82 10.15 -12.84
N SER A 245 1.04 11.03 -12.22
CA SER A 245 -0.11 11.69 -12.84
C SER A 245 0.22 12.99 -13.57
N LEU A 246 1.48 13.49 -13.55
CA LEU A 246 1.85 14.82 -14.04
C LEU A 246 2.50 14.87 -15.42
N HIS A 247 2.71 13.74 -16.09
CA HIS A 247 3.23 13.73 -17.46
C HIS A 247 2.45 12.73 -18.32
N LEU A 248 1.37 13.19 -18.89
CA LEU A 248 0.86 12.99 -20.27
C LEU A 248 -0.52 13.60 -20.43
#